data_c022f34a1a03cb52bc79843fb05eac60
#
_entry.id   c022f34a1a03cb52bc79843fb05eac60
#
_cell.length_a   1.000
_cell.length_b   1.000
_cell.length_c   1.000
_cell.angle_alpha   90.00
_cell.angle_beta   90.00
_cell.angle_gamma   90.00
#
_symmetry.space_group_name_H-M   'P 1'
#
loop_
_entity.id
_entity.type
_entity.pdbx_description
1 polymer ?
#
loop_
_entity_poly.entity_id
_entity_poly.type
_entity_poly.pdbx_seq_one_letter_code
_entity_poly.pdbx_strand_id
1 'polypeptide(L)'
;MKNRINLRSVILLSLMLMLACAAAGCSSNAGFAGEKDKTEDKTAEAAETQQNQAPAGDQAAAPTAADDSEEISINDIGPVAIGQTENAEAGTGCTVFISKDGMAAGLDVRGGGPASRESELLDPLAAAQSIHAIVLSGGSAYGLGTADGVMKYLEEKGIGYDTGVAKVPLVAQSDLFDLSVGDGSVRPDAKMGYEAARLAMESPNYKDGNYGAGCGAAVGKIAGMETCMKTGIGSYAIRVGDLKIGAVVAVNALGDVYDWQTGKKIAGLLTEDGKGFRDTLTYMATDTSSKDNKFTGNTTLGVVITNASFNKSQLCKIAGMTHDGYARSIRPVHTTADGDSIYAVSVGDVEADQDLVGSLSAVVMSEAIKRAVYSADSAYGFKSAKEFGN
;
A
#
# COMPACT_ATOMS: atom_id res chain seq x y z
N MET A 1 -1.07 58.41 -11.97
CA MET A 1 -0.14 58.04 -13.02
C MET A 1 0.04 56.51 -12.99
N LYS A 2 -0.58 55.78 -13.94
CA LYS A 2 -0.51 54.32 -14.02
C LYS A 2 0.58 53.93 -15.01
N ASN A 3 1.69 53.37 -14.54
CA ASN A 3 2.72 52.79 -15.40
C ASN A 3 2.21 51.44 -15.93
N ARG A 4 1.89 51.41 -17.23
CA ARG A 4 1.65 50.18 -17.97
C ARG A 4 3.01 49.62 -18.44
N ILE A 5 3.44 48.52 -17.87
CA ILE A 5 4.60 47.76 -18.36
C ILE A 5 4.19 47.07 -19.66
N ASN A 6 4.96 47.34 -20.71
CA ASN A 6 4.64 46.91 -22.09
C ASN A 6 5.06 45.43 -22.27
N LEU A 7 4.08 44.54 -22.36
CA LEU A 7 4.24 43.10 -22.47
C LEU A 7 5.12 42.62 -23.64
N ARG A 8 5.31 43.48 -24.64
CA ARG A 8 6.15 43.17 -25.84
C ARG A 8 7.66 43.25 -25.55
N SER A 9 8.09 43.98 -24.55
CA SER A 9 9.51 44.08 -24.18
C SER A 9 10.01 42.91 -23.32
N VAL A 10 9.12 42.21 -22.66
CA VAL A 10 9.47 41.03 -21.83
C VAL A 10 9.66 39.77 -22.71
N ILE A 11 8.91 39.65 -23.80
CA ILE A 11 8.99 38.51 -24.73
C ILE A 11 10.27 38.56 -25.59
N LEU A 12 10.80 39.74 -25.92
CA LEU A 12 12.04 39.85 -26.71
C LEU A 12 13.31 39.55 -25.88
N LEU A 13 13.27 39.73 -24.55
CA LEU A 13 14.43 39.44 -23.69
C LEU A 13 14.57 37.96 -23.38
N SER A 14 13.49 37.19 -23.37
CA SER A 14 13.50 35.73 -23.14
C SER A 14 13.94 34.93 -24.39
N LEU A 15 13.75 35.48 -25.62
CA LEU A 15 14.20 34.81 -26.84
C LEU A 15 15.70 34.99 -27.11
N MET A 16 16.34 36.04 -26.62
CA MET A 16 17.80 36.23 -26.77
C MET A 16 18.66 35.41 -25.81
N LEU A 17 18.10 34.92 -24.71
CA LEU A 17 18.85 34.08 -23.75
C LEU A 17 18.88 32.61 -24.15
N MET A 18 18.02 32.15 -25.06
CA MET A 18 18.01 30.74 -25.52
C MET A 18 18.90 30.47 -26.73
N LEU A 19 19.46 31.51 -27.42
CA LEU A 19 20.36 31.33 -28.56
C LEU A 19 21.85 31.33 -28.21
N ALA A 20 22.25 31.51 -26.96
CA ALA A 20 23.65 31.59 -26.53
C ALA A 20 24.27 30.27 -26.00
N CYS A 21 23.52 29.19 -25.95
CA CYS A 21 24.00 27.89 -25.42
C CYS A 21 24.28 26.81 -26.48
N ALA A 22 24.26 27.15 -27.78
CA ALA A 22 24.43 26.17 -28.87
C ALA A 22 25.78 26.20 -29.58
N ALA A 23 26.84 26.77 -29.02
CA ALA A 23 28.14 26.85 -29.68
C ALA A 23 29.31 26.64 -28.72
N ALA A 24 29.47 25.44 -28.19
CA ALA A 24 30.76 24.94 -27.61
C ALA A 24 30.76 23.42 -27.56
N GLY A 25 31.04 22.78 -28.67
CA GLY A 25 31.31 21.35 -28.77
C GLY A 25 32.40 21.14 -29.81
N CYS A 26 33.64 21.06 -29.40
CA CYS A 26 34.78 20.59 -30.23
C CYS A 26 35.52 19.48 -29.49
N SER A 27 35.39 18.27 -29.97
CA SER A 27 36.39 17.37 -30.55
C SER A 27 37.65 17.13 -29.73
N SER A 28 37.87 15.87 -29.33
CA SER A 28 39.22 15.27 -29.40
C SER A 28 39.09 13.77 -29.72
N ASN A 29 39.45 13.48 -30.95
CA ASN A 29 39.73 12.17 -31.51
C ASN A 29 41.17 11.78 -31.10
N ALA A 30 41.39 10.61 -30.54
CA ALA A 30 42.71 9.97 -30.50
C ALA A 30 42.49 8.48 -30.82
N GLY A 31 42.88 8.13 -32.05
CA GLY A 31 42.91 6.79 -32.54
C GLY A 31 44.11 6.02 -31.98
N PHE A 32 43.93 4.71 -31.82
CA PHE A 32 45.06 3.76 -31.80
C PHE A 32 44.82 2.72 -32.89
N ALA A 33 45.83 2.64 -33.79
CA ALA A 33 45.91 1.75 -34.93
C ALA A 33 46.28 0.32 -34.49
N GLY A 34 45.85 -0.61 -35.31
CA GLY A 34 45.89 -2.03 -35.15
C GLY A 34 47.23 -2.71 -35.18
N GLU A 35 47.16 -3.96 -34.84
CA GLU A 35 48.10 -4.98 -35.39
C GLU A 35 47.33 -6.28 -35.57
N LYS A 36 47.40 -6.78 -36.83
CA LYS A 36 46.97 -8.12 -37.24
C LYS A 36 48.11 -9.08 -36.99
N ASP A 37 47.87 -10.18 -36.30
CA ASP A 37 48.69 -11.35 -36.56
C ASP A 37 47.84 -12.59 -36.74
N LYS A 38 48.21 -13.36 -37.79
CA LYS A 38 47.62 -14.64 -38.20
C LYS A 38 48.44 -15.74 -37.54
N THR A 39 47.81 -16.79 -37.06
CA THR A 39 48.20 -18.18 -37.40
C THR A 39 47.30 -19.19 -36.68
N GLU A 40 46.75 -20.07 -37.50
CA GLU A 40 46.71 -21.53 -37.54
C GLU A 40 45.80 -22.31 -36.57
N ASP A 41 44.82 -22.81 -37.18
CA ASP A 41 44.13 -24.11 -37.16
C ASP A 41 44.84 -25.24 -36.37
N LYS A 42 44.15 -25.85 -35.37
CA LYS A 42 44.24 -27.29 -35.04
C LYS A 42 43.04 -27.80 -34.22
N THR A 43 42.34 -28.71 -34.90
CA THR A 43 41.71 -29.93 -34.40
C THR A 43 40.76 -29.90 -33.23
N ALA A 44 39.48 -30.19 -33.57
CA ALA A 44 38.41 -30.61 -32.68
C ALA A 44 38.78 -31.90 -31.91
N GLU A 45 38.61 -31.85 -30.58
CA GLU A 45 38.51 -33.03 -29.75
C GLU A 45 37.25 -32.89 -28.86
N ALA A 46 36.36 -33.87 -28.97
CA ALA A 46 35.10 -33.90 -28.27
C ALA A 46 35.33 -34.04 -26.76
N ALA A 47 34.91 -33.03 -25.98
CA ALA A 47 34.82 -33.15 -24.55
C ALA A 47 33.34 -33.42 -24.16
N GLU A 48 33.12 -34.58 -23.60
CA GLU A 48 31.88 -35.01 -22.98
C GLU A 48 31.45 -33.99 -21.89
N THR A 49 30.22 -33.48 -22.05
CA THR A 49 29.60 -32.59 -21.04
C THR A 49 29.18 -33.43 -19.84
N GLN A 50 30.02 -33.50 -18.83
CA GLN A 50 29.58 -33.91 -17.49
C GLN A 50 28.62 -32.84 -16.96
N GLN A 51 27.34 -33.17 -16.86
CA GLN A 51 26.36 -32.42 -16.09
C GLN A 51 26.77 -32.46 -14.61
N ASN A 52 27.43 -31.40 -14.15
CA ASN A 52 27.56 -31.11 -12.74
C ASN A 52 26.17 -30.72 -12.20
N GLN A 53 25.47 -31.68 -11.60
CA GLN A 53 24.36 -31.38 -10.70
C GLN A 53 24.97 -30.60 -9.52
N ALA A 54 24.68 -29.31 -9.45
CA ALA A 54 24.90 -28.54 -8.25
C ALA A 54 24.15 -29.21 -7.09
N PRO A 55 24.74 -29.35 -5.90
CA PRO A 55 24.02 -29.86 -4.73
C PRO A 55 22.83 -28.93 -4.48
N ALA A 56 21.66 -29.53 -4.19
CA ALA A 56 20.50 -28.79 -3.70
C ALA A 56 20.95 -28.00 -2.47
N GLY A 57 21.17 -26.69 -2.67
CA GLY A 57 21.54 -25.79 -1.60
C GLY A 57 20.36 -25.77 -0.61
N ASP A 58 20.69 -25.87 0.68
CA ASP A 58 19.79 -25.51 1.76
C ASP A 58 19.10 -24.21 1.39
N GLN A 59 17.80 -24.27 1.16
CA GLN A 59 16.97 -23.05 1.11
C GLN A 59 17.07 -22.45 2.51
N ALA A 60 17.88 -21.41 2.64
CA ALA A 60 17.90 -20.62 3.85
C ALA A 60 16.45 -20.22 4.14
N ALA A 61 15.94 -20.64 5.31
CA ALA A 61 14.63 -20.24 5.78
C ALA A 61 14.53 -18.71 5.67
N ALA A 62 13.41 -18.22 5.13
CA ALA A 62 13.14 -16.79 5.13
C ALA A 62 13.32 -16.27 6.56
N PRO A 63 13.87 -15.06 6.77
CA PRO A 63 14.07 -14.53 8.11
C PRO A 63 12.72 -14.52 8.82
N THR A 64 12.55 -15.42 9.80
CA THR A 64 11.48 -15.34 10.77
C THR A 64 11.62 -14.02 11.52
N ALA A 65 10.52 -13.41 11.94
CA ALA A 65 10.57 -12.37 12.96
C ALA A 65 11.55 -12.83 14.03
N ALA A 66 12.44 -11.93 14.52
CA ALA A 66 13.56 -12.29 15.38
C ALA A 66 13.15 -13.39 16.39
N ASP A 67 14.01 -14.39 16.62
CA ASP A 67 13.70 -15.57 17.46
C ASP A 67 13.10 -15.22 18.84
N ASP A 68 13.26 -13.98 19.32
CA ASP A 68 12.71 -13.44 20.56
C ASP A 68 11.43 -12.59 20.37
N SER A 69 10.77 -12.63 19.19
CA SER A 69 9.53 -11.87 18.97
C SER A 69 8.31 -12.66 19.46
N GLU A 70 7.39 -11.95 20.12
CA GLU A 70 6.09 -12.48 20.56
C GLU A 70 4.97 -11.85 19.71
N GLU A 71 4.07 -12.68 19.20
CA GLU A 71 2.84 -12.17 18.56
C GLU A 71 1.91 -11.57 19.63
N ILE A 72 1.41 -10.37 19.34
CA ILE A 72 0.46 -9.64 20.19
C ILE A 72 -0.78 -9.21 19.38
N SER A 73 -1.82 -8.76 20.08
CA SER A 73 -2.94 -8.12 19.39
C SER A 73 -2.53 -6.75 18.81
N ILE A 74 -3.08 -6.40 17.66
CA ILE A 74 -2.92 -5.05 17.08
C ILE A 74 -3.39 -3.95 18.05
N ASN A 75 -4.37 -4.26 18.91
CA ASN A 75 -4.89 -3.33 19.90
C ASN A 75 -3.97 -3.13 21.12
N ASP A 76 -2.90 -3.94 21.26
CA ASP A 76 -1.97 -3.87 22.40
C ASP A 76 -0.75 -2.99 22.13
N ILE A 77 -0.65 -2.36 20.94
CA ILE A 77 0.52 -1.56 20.56
C ILE A 77 0.57 -0.24 21.31
N GLY A 78 -0.57 0.43 21.43
CA GLY A 78 -0.63 1.75 22.05
C GLY A 78 -2.03 2.37 21.97
N PRO A 79 -2.18 3.67 22.25
CA PRO A 79 -3.48 4.34 22.36
C PRO A 79 -4.11 4.65 21.00
N VAL A 80 -4.22 3.64 20.13
CA VAL A 80 -4.96 3.72 18.87
C VAL A 80 -6.20 2.84 18.99
N ALA A 81 -7.37 3.45 18.90
CA ALA A 81 -8.64 2.76 18.87
C ALA A 81 -9.04 2.44 17.42
N ILE A 82 -9.49 1.21 17.15
CA ILE A 82 -9.85 0.78 15.80
C ILE A 82 -11.33 0.39 15.76
N GLY A 83 -12.08 0.99 14.84
CA GLY A 83 -13.50 0.71 14.64
C GLY A 83 -13.82 0.40 13.17
N GLN A 84 -14.77 -0.48 12.96
CA GLN A 84 -15.19 -0.94 11.65
C GLN A 84 -16.71 -0.81 11.50
N THR A 85 -17.11 -0.46 10.28
CA THR A 85 -18.51 -0.47 9.86
C THR A 85 -18.57 -0.90 8.41
N GLU A 86 -19.52 -1.79 8.08
CA GLU A 86 -19.72 -2.26 6.72
C GLU A 86 -21.22 -2.36 6.38
N ASN A 87 -21.52 -2.32 5.09
CA ASN A 87 -22.76 -2.84 4.51
C ASN A 87 -22.42 -4.17 3.82
N ALA A 88 -22.66 -5.27 4.54
CA ALA A 88 -22.32 -6.61 4.08
C ALA A 88 -23.13 -7.05 2.85
N GLU A 89 -24.36 -6.50 2.63
CA GLU A 89 -25.15 -6.80 1.45
C GLU A 89 -24.59 -6.09 0.21
N ALA A 90 -24.18 -4.84 0.38
CA ALA A 90 -23.62 -4.04 -0.70
C ALA A 90 -22.12 -4.30 -0.97
N GLY A 91 -21.42 -4.98 -0.08
CA GLY A 91 -20.00 -5.33 -0.26
C GLY A 91 -19.06 -4.15 -0.10
N THR A 92 -19.30 -3.26 0.86
CA THR A 92 -18.45 -2.09 1.11
C THR A 92 -18.43 -1.71 2.59
N GLY A 93 -17.43 -0.93 3.02
CA GLY A 93 -17.32 -0.51 4.42
C GLY A 93 -16.09 0.36 4.68
N CYS A 94 -15.88 0.74 5.94
CA CYS A 94 -14.72 1.52 6.36
C CYS A 94 -14.14 1.05 7.68
N THR A 95 -12.85 1.29 7.86
CA THR A 95 -12.07 1.05 9.09
C THR A 95 -11.41 2.35 9.51
N VAL A 96 -11.61 2.75 10.77
CA VAL A 96 -11.13 4.02 11.32
C VAL A 96 -10.15 3.74 12.45
N PHE A 97 -9.01 4.43 12.42
CA PHE A 97 -7.96 4.42 13.44
C PHE A 97 -7.95 5.78 14.14
N ILE A 98 -8.12 5.82 15.45
CA ILE A 98 -8.21 7.08 16.21
C ILE A 98 -7.18 7.11 17.34
N SER A 99 -6.44 8.20 17.41
CA SER A 99 -5.68 8.59 18.61
C SER A 99 -6.25 9.91 19.13
N LYS A 100 -6.86 9.88 20.32
CA LYS A 100 -7.51 11.07 20.92
C LYS A 100 -6.55 12.21 21.22
N ASP A 101 -5.31 11.88 21.54
CA ASP A 101 -4.26 12.83 21.87
C ASP A 101 -3.42 13.24 20.65
N GLY A 102 -3.79 12.67 19.48
CA GLY A 102 -3.03 12.79 18.23
C GLY A 102 -1.93 11.74 18.12
N MET A 103 -1.49 11.48 16.89
CA MET A 103 -0.39 10.59 16.56
C MET A 103 0.46 11.20 15.45
N ALA A 104 1.78 11.13 15.57
CA ALA A 104 2.66 11.47 14.47
C ALA A 104 2.43 10.45 13.33
N ALA A 105 2.35 10.93 12.10
CA ALA A 105 2.04 10.08 10.95
C ALA A 105 2.84 10.46 9.71
N GLY A 106 3.23 9.47 8.93
CA GLY A 106 3.81 9.59 7.59
C GLY A 106 3.01 8.77 6.60
N LEU A 107 3.14 9.08 5.32
CA LEU A 107 2.46 8.42 4.21
C LEU A 107 3.46 8.19 3.08
N ASP A 108 3.37 7.02 2.43
CA ASP A 108 3.98 6.74 1.13
C ASP A 108 2.91 6.19 0.19
N VAL A 109 2.78 6.79 -1.01
CA VAL A 109 1.82 6.41 -2.05
C VAL A 109 2.59 5.93 -3.27
N ARG A 110 2.37 4.68 -3.67
CA ARG A 110 3.08 4.07 -4.82
C ARG A 110 2.16 3.64 -5.95
N GLY A 111 0.87 3.51 -5.71
CA GLY A 111 -0.10 3.27 -6.76
C GLY A 111 -0.30 4.48 -7.67
N GLY A 112 -0.60 4.24 -8.97
CA GLY A 112 -0.81 5.32 -9.94
C GLY A 112 -2.21 5.94 -9.93
N GLY A 113 -3.17 5.37 -9.18
CA GLY A 113 -4.57 5.83 -9.12
C GLY A 113 -5.13 5.95 -7.69
N PRO A 114 -4.45 6.68 -6.77
CA PRO A 114 -4.92 6.79 -5.39
C PRO A 114 -6.20 7.64 -5.30
N ALA A 115 -7.15 7.20 -4.46
CA ALA A 115 -8.21 8.05 -3.94
C ALA A 115 -7.86 8.41 -2.50
N SER A 116 -7.56 9.69 -2.22
CA SER A 116 -7.06 10.09 -0.91
C SER A 116 -7.52 11.49 -0.51
N ARG A 117 -7.51 11.76 0.80
CA ARG A 117 -7.86 13.03 1.41
C ARG A 117 -6.84 13.38 2.48
N GLU A 118 -6.45 14.68 2.59
CA GLU A 118 -5.48 15.23 3.54
C GLU A 118 -4.08 14.59 3.46
N SER A 119 -3.72 14.00 2.30
CA SER A 119 -2.39 13.40 2.08
C SER A 119 -1.27 14.42 2.20
N GLU A 120 -1.48 15.65 1.71
CA GLU A 120 -0.52 16.75 1.76
C GLU A 120 -0.20 17.18 3.21
N LEU A 121 -1.13 16.95 4.16
CA LEU A 121 -0.89 17.23 5.57
C LEU A 121 0.23 16.35 6.16
N LEU A 122 0.45 15.17 5.57
CA LEU A 122 1.47 14.20 5.98
C LEU A 122 2.81 14.43 5.30
N ASP A 123 2.91 15.37 4.35
CA ASP A 123 4.19 15.77 3.77
C ASP A 123 5.13 16.26 4.88
N PRO A 124 6.42 15.88 4.90
CA PRO A 124 7.39 16.36 5.88
C PRO A 124 7.50 17.87 6.00
N LEU A 125 7.18 18.61 4.93
CA LEU A 125 7.21 20.07 4.91
C LEU A 125 5.93 20.73 5.46
N ALA A 126 4.83 19.97 5.63
CA ALA A 126 3.58 20.49 6.18
C ALA A 126 3.72 20.76 7.69
N ALA A 127 3.02 21.80 8.18
CA ALA A 127 3.17 22.30 9.54
C ALA A 127 2.63 21.34 10.62
N ALA A 128 1.55 20.62 10.35
CA ALA A 128 0.96 19.67 11.29
C ALA A 128 1.93 18.52 11.63
N GLN A 129 2.20 18.32 12.91
CA GLN A 129 3.10 17.26 13.37
C GLN A 129 2.37 15.98 13.79
N SER A 130 1.05 16.06 13.98
CA SER A 130 0.19 14.93 14.34
C SER A 130 -1.17 15.05 13.67
N ILE A 131 -1.84 13.91 13.53
CA ILE A 131 -3.22 13.77 13.07
C ILE A 131 -4.04 13.02 14.13
N HIS A 132 -5.36 13.07 14.06
CA HIS A 132 -6.25 12.46 15.05
C HIS A 132 -6.85 11.14 14.56
N ALA A 133 -6.99 10.97 13.24
CA ALA A 133 -7.51 9.72 12.68
C ALA A 133 -6.98 9.42 11.28
N ILE A 134 -7.00 8.12 10.94
CA ILE A 134 -6.84 7.60 9.59
C ILE A 134 -8.10 6.81 9.25
N VAL A 135 -8.58 6.96 8.03
CA VAL A 135 -9.70 6.20 7.48
C VAL A 135 -9.24 5.38 6.28
N LEU A 136 -9.49 4.07 6.32
CA LEU A 136 -9.45 3.22 5.14
C LEU A 136 -10.90 2.91 4.77
N SER A 137 -11.29 3.15 3.52
CA SER A 137 -12.68 3.00 3.10
C SER A 137 -12.80 2.32 1.73
N GLY A 138 -13.95 1.72 1.45
CA GLY A 138 -14.38 1.37 0.12
C GLY A 138 -14.98 2.57 -0.62
N GLY A 139 -15.64 2.32 -1.76
CA GLY A 139 -16.39 3.32 -2.52
C GLY A 139 -15.56 4.15 -3.50
N SER A 140 -14.25 3.86 -3.67
CA SER A 140 -13.39 4.69 -4.50
C SER A 140 -13.46 6.16 -4.05
N ALA A 141 -13.27 7.13 -4.93
CA ALA A 141 -13.33 8.56 -4.60
C ALA A 141 -14.66 9.02 -3.97
N TYR A 142 -15.74 8.26 -4.13
CA TYR A 142 -17.01 8.56 -3.43
C TYR A 142 -16.91 8.31 -1.92
N GLY A 143 -16.11 7.33 -1.51
CA GLY A 143 -15.90 6.99 -0.11
C GLY A 143 -15.18 8.08 0.69
N LEU A 144 -14.52 9.05 0.04
CA LEU A 144 -13.81 10.17 0.69
C LEU A 144 -14.73 11.02 1.60
N GLY A 145 -16.04 10.94 1.42
CA GLY A 145 -17.02 11.55 2.33
C GLY A 145 -17.10 10.89 3.71
N THR A 146 -16.53 9.70 3.90
CA THR A 146 -16.50 8.98 5.18
C THR A 146 -15.79 9.79 6.28
N ALA A 147 -14.69 10.46 5.95
CA ALA A 147 -13.94 11.29 6.90
C ALA A 147 -14.76 12.45 7.48
N ASP A 148 -15.78 12.97 6.78
CA ASP A 148 -16.65 14.02 7.31
C ASP A 148 -17.39 13.54 8.56
N GLY A 149 -17.83 12.29 8.58
CA GLY A 149 -18.47 11.68 9.74
C GLY A 149 -17.50 11.46 10.90
N VAL A 150 -16.29 11.02 10.61
CA VAL A 150 -15.22 10.87 11.62
C VAL A 150 -14.89 12.22 12.23
N MET A 151 -14.70 13.27 11.42
CA MET A 151 -14.46 14.63 11.88
C MET A 151 -15.59 15.11 12.78
N LYS A 152 -16.84 14.92 12.39
CA LYS A 152 -18.01 15.30 13.19
C LYS A 152 -18.01 14.62 14.56
N TYR A 153 -17.76 13.30 14.62
CA TYR A 153 -17.72 12.57 15.88
C TYR A 153 -16.59 13.09 16.79
N LEU A 154 -15.39 13.28 16.24
CA LEU A 154 -14.24 13.77 17.00
C LEU A 154 -14.46 15.20 17.51
N GLU A 155 -15.06 16.11 16.71
CA GLU A 155 -15.42 17.46 17.13
C GLU A 155 -16.41 17.42 18.30
N GLU A 156 -17.46 16.60 18.26
CA GLU A 156 -18.42 16.42 19.34
C GLU A 156 -17.77 15.92 20.64
N LYS A 157 -16.66 15.18 20.54
CA LYS A 157 -15.86 14.73 21.69
C LYS A 157 -14.78 15.73 22.11
N GLY A 158 -14.68 16.88 21.44
CA GLY A 158 -13.68 17.91 21.71
C GLY A 158 -12.24 17.50 21.32
N ILE A 159 -12.09 16.55 20.38
CA ILE A 159 -10.83 16.06 19.86
C ILE A 159 -10.50 16.78 18.54
N GLY A 160 -9.34 17.41 18.44
CA GLY A 160 -8.92 18.13 17.25
C GLY A 160 -7.80 19.12 17.54
N TYR A 161 -7.20 19.64 16.47
CA TYR A 161 -6.22 20.72 16.52
C TYR A 161 -6.91 22.00 17.00
N ASP A 162 -6.38 22.64 18.05
CA ASP A 162 -6.95 23.85 18.64
C ASP A 162 -6.54 25.08 17.81
N THR A 163 -7.51 25.69 17.15
CA THR A 163 -7.32 26.92 16.36
C THR A 163 -7.55 28.21 17.19
N GLY A 164 -7.88 28.09 18.46
CA GLY A 164 -8.30 29.18 19.32
C GLY A 164 -9.76 29.60 19.15
N VAL A 165 -10.46 29.14 18.13
CA VAL A 165 -11.90 29.38 17.88
C VAL A 165 -12.70 28.08 17.80
N ALA A 166 -12.07 26.98 17.37
CA ALA A 166 -12.66 25.64 17.30
C ALA A 166 -11.56 24.60 17.35
N LYS A 167 -11.90 23.38 17.75
CA LYS A 167 -11.04 22.21 17.55
C LYS A 167 -11.36 21.58 16.19
N VAL A 168 -10.34 21.45 15.34
CA VAL A 168 -10.46 20.89 14.00
C VAL A 168 -9.80 19.50 13.99
N PRO A 169 -10.58 18.41 13.89
CA PRO A 169 -10.01 17.08 13.75
C PRO A 169 -9.21 16.96 12.45
N LEU A 170 -7.97 16.53 12.54
CA LEU A 170 -7.13 16.24 11.36
C LEU A 170 -7.28 14.77 11.02
N VAL A 171 -7.92 14.49 9.89
CA VAL A 171 -8.31 13.13 9.46
C VAL A 171 -7.79 12.86 8.06
N ALA A 172 -6.81 11.96 7.94
CA ALA A 172 -6.33 11.49 6.64
C ALA A 172 -7.16 10.27 6.18
N GLN A 173 -7.34 10.11 4.88
CA GLN A 173 -8.13 9.01 4.32
C GLN A 173 -7.55 8.50 3.01
N SER A 174 -7.65 7.18 2.79
CA SER A 174 -7.44 6.54 1.49
C SER A 174 -8.54 5.50 1.24
N ASP A 175 -8.99 5.41 -0.03
CA ASP A 175 -10.10 4.56 -0.41
C ASP A 175 -9.68 3.52 -1.45
N LEU A 176 -10.18 2.30 -1.29
CA LEU A 176 -10.09 1.26 -2.29
C LEU A 176 -11.34 1.24 -3.19
N PHE A 177 -11.19 0.62 -4.35
CA PHE A 177 -12.29 0.47 -5.30
C PHE A 177 -12.98 -0.87 -5.10
N ASP A 178 -14.20 -0.85 -4.62
CA ASP A 178 -15.08 -2.01 -4.47
C ASP A 178 -16.44 -1.85 -5.19
N LEU A 179 -16.57 -0.83 -6.04
CA LEU A 179 -17.82 -0.49 -6.74
C LEU A 179 -18.34 -1.59 -7.69
N SER A 180 -17.50 -2.56 -8.05
CA SER A 180 -17.88 -3.74 -8.85
C SER A 180 -18.23 -4.96 -8.01
N VAL A 181 -18.30 -4.79 -6.68
CA VAL A 181 -18.66 -5.85 -5.73
C VAL A 181 -20.03 -5.54 -5.12
N GLY A 182 -20.92 -6.53 -5.02
CA GLY A 182 -22.25 -6.32 -4.45
C GLY A 182 -23.05 -5.23 -5.18
N ASP A 183 -23.43 -4.15 -4.48
CA ASP A 183 -24.15 -3.01 -5.03
C ASP A 183 -23.32 -1.72 -4.99
N GLY A 184 -22.67 -1.38 -6.09
CA GLY A 184 -21.85 -0.17 -6.23
C GLY A 184 -22.61 1.16 -6.15
N SER A 185 -23.93 1.16 -6.04
CA SER A 185 -24.73 2.36 -5.74
C SER A 185 -24.73 2.72 -4.25
N VAL A 186 -24.45 1.75 -3.38
CA VAL A 186 -24.25 1.91 -1.92
C VAL A 186 -22.77 2.09 -1.64
N ARG A 187 -22.42 3.16 -0.96
CA ARG A 187 -21.02 3.57 -0.74
C ARG A 187 -20.84 4.03 0.69
N PRO A 188 -19.64 3.88 1.28
CA PRO A 188 -19.35 4.49 2.55
C PRO A 188 -19.57 6.01 2.50
N ASP A 189 -20.20 6.53 3.53
CA ASP A 189 -20.58 7.93 3.66
C ASP A 189 -20.24 8.48 5.05
N ALA A 190 -20.57 9.74 5.30
CA ALA A 190 -20.36 10.38 6.59
C ALA A 190 -21.06 9.66 7.76
N LYS A 191 -22.24 9.04 7.52
CA LYS A 191 -22.94 8.29 8.57
C LYS A 191 -22.16 7.02 8.95
N MET A 192 -21.63 6.31 7.96
CA MET A 192 -20.82 5.12 8.18
C MET A 192 -19.52 5.47 8.90
N GLY A 193 -18.84 6.56 8.51
CA GLY A 193 -17.63 7.05 9.18
C GLY A 193 -17.87 7.50 10.62
N TYR A 194 -18.98 8.19 10.90
CA TYR A 194 -19.37 8.57 12.25
C TYR A 194 -19.55 7.34 13.15
N GLU A 195 -20.26 6.33 12.66
CA GLU A 195 -20.51 5.10 13.41
C GLU A 195 -19.22 4.30 13.63
N ALA A 196 -18.34 4.20 12.65
CA ALA A 196 -17.04 3.55 12.81
C ALA A 196 -16.17 4.28 13.85
N ALA A 197 -16.17 5.61 13.85
CA ALA A 197 -15.47 6.41 14.86
C ALA A 197 -16.06 6.22 16.25
N ARG A 198 -17.40 6.17 16.36
CA ARG A 198 -18.09 5.88 17.62
C ARG A 198 -17.72 4.50 18.15
N LEU A 199 -17.75 3.48 17.31
CA LEU A 199 -17.36 2.12 17.68
C LEU A 199 -15.90 2.07 18.11
N ALA A 200 -14.99 2.71 17.39
CA ALA A 200 -13.58 2.78 17.78
C ALA A 200 -13.39 3.26 19.22
N MET A 201 -14.11 4.32 19.60
CA MET A 201 -13.93 4.98 20.88
C MET A 201 -14.74 4.39 22.04
N GLU A 202 -15.92 3.84 21.76
CA GLU A 202 -16.86 3.38 22.79
C GLU A 202 -16.91 1.85 22.94
N SER A 203 -16.65 1.12 21.84
CA SER A 203 -16.70 -0.35 21.79
C SER A 203 -15.85 -0.89 20.64
N PRO A 204 -14.52 -0.85 20.72
CA PRO A 204 -13.62 -1.28 19.64
C PRO A 204 -14.01 -2.66 19.12
N ASN A 205 -14.15 -2.78 17.79
CA ASN A 205 -14.75 -3.97 17.18
C ASN A 205 -13.91 -4.54 16.01
N TYR A 206 -12.61 -4.21 15.95
CA TYR A 206 -11.76 -4.66 14.85
C TYR A 206 -11.74 -6.19 14.72
N LYS A 207 -11.88 -6.66 13.47
CA LYS A 207 -11.78 -8.08 13.08
C LYS A 207 -11.12 -8.20 11.71
N ASP A 208 -10.34 -9.26 11.51
CA ASP A 208 -9.83 -9.67 10.21
C ASP A 208 -10.92 -10.33 9.35
N GLY A 209 -10.81 -10.22 8.03
CA GLY A 209 -11.72 -10.84 7.06
C GLY A 209 -12.61 -9.84 6.31
N ASN A 210 -13.88 -10.19 6.09
CA ASN A 210 -14.83 -9.39 5.30
C ASN A 210 -15.46 -8.24 6.12
N TYR A 211 -14.64 -7.48 6.85
CA TYR A 211 -15.09 -6.41 7.74
C TYR A 211 -14.52 -5.07 7.31
N GLY A 212 -15.24 -3.98 7.64
CA GLY A 212 -14.83 -2.62 7.38
C GLY A 212 -14.35 -2.41 5.93
N ALA A 213 -13.19 -1.80 5.71
CA ALA A 213 -12.61 -1.59 4.39
C ALA A 213 -12.29 -2.89 3.62
N GLY A 214 -12.22 -4.04 4.31
CA GLY A 214 -12.02 -5.35 3.68
C GLY A 214 -13.29 -5.99 3.13
N CYS A 215 -14.46 -5.42 3.40
CA CYS A 215 -15.77 -6.03 3.08
C CYS A 215 -15.88 -6.37 1.58
N GLY A 216 -15.57 -5.44 0.68
CA GLY A 216 -15.61 -5.63 -0.77
C GLY A 216 -14.27 -5.97 -1.42
N ALA A 217 -13.21 -6.22 -0.65
CA ALA A 217 -11.88 -6.43 -1.21
C ALA A 217 -11.77 -7.74 -2.02
N ALA A 218 -11.08 -7.67 -3.18
CA ALA A 218 -10.84 -8.80 -4.08
C ALA A 218 -9.49 -8.64 -4.81
N VAL A 219 -8.91 -9.72 -5.31
CA VAL A 219 -7.60 -9.74 -6.01
C VAL A 219 -7.64 -10.56 -7.30
N GLY A 220 -6.62 -10.38 -8.17
CA GLY A 220 -6.50 -11.14 -9.41
C GLY A 220 -7.49 -10.69 -10.49
N LYS A 221 -7.75 -9.39 -10.60
CA LYS A 221 -8.85 -8.80 -11.39
C LYS A 221 -8.53 -8.54 -12.86
N ILE A 222 -7.31 -8.84 -13.32
CA ILE A 222 -6.83 -8.47 -14.67
C ILE A 222 -7.68 -9.04 -15.83
N ALA A 223 -8.31 -10.20 -15.65
CA ALA A 223 -9.14 -10.85 -16.65
C ALA A 223 -10.66 -10.67 -16.42
N GLY A 224 -11.06 -9.76 -15.52
CA GLY A 224 -12.45 -9.50 -15.16
C GLY A 224 -12.83 -10.00 -13.78
N MET A 225 -13.99 -9.55 -13.30
CA MET A 225 -14.44 -9.85 -11.92
C MET A 225 -14.81 -11.32 -11.71
N GLU A 226 -15.23 -12.02 -12.75
CA GLU A 226 -15.63 -13.45 -12.70
C GLU A 226 -14.47 -14.40 -12.40
N THR A 227 -13.23 -13.94 -12.56
CA THR A 227 -12.01 -14.73 -12.29
C THR A 227 -11.22 -14.24 -11.09
N CYS A 228 -11.73 -13.26 -10.36
CA CYS A 228 -11.07 -12.75 -9.15
C CYS A 228 -11.39 -13.59 -7.92
N MET A 229 -10.64 -13.37 -6.84
CA MET A 229 -10.85 -14.01 -5.54
C MET A 229 -11.19 -13.00 -4.47
N LYS A 230 -12.07 -13.40 -3.54
CA LYS A 230 -12.38 -12.64 -2.33
C LYS A 230 -11.17 -12.61 -1.41
N THR A 231 -10.85 -11.44 -0.94
CA THR A 231 -9.90 -11.15 0.14
C THR A 231 -10.57 -10.28 1.20
N GLY A 232 -9.81 -9.70 2.10
CA GLY A 232 -10.38 -8.91 3.17
C GLY A 232 -9.40 -7.90 3.74
N ILE A 233 -9.63 -7.56 5.01
CA ILE A 233 -8.68 -6.85 5.85
C ILE A 233 -7.99 -7.84 6.78
N GLY A 234 -6.71 -7.62 7.10
CA GLY A 234 -5.96 -8.46 8.01
C GLY A 234 -4.98 -7.67 8.86
N SER A 235 -4.61 -8.22 10.00
CA SER A 235 -3.66 -7.60 10.93
C SER A 235 -2.63 -8.59 11.42
N TYR A 236 -1.45 -8.08 11.75
CA TYR A 236 -0.41 -8.81 12.45
C TYR A 236 0.43 -7.86 13.27
N ALA A 237 0.74 -8.23 14.50
CA ALA A 237 1.56 -7.41 15.38
C ALA A 237 2.50 -8.27 16.23
N ILE A 238 3.69 -7.72 16.53
CA ILE A 238 4.72 -8.35 17.33
C ILE A 238 5.25 -7.41 18.41
N ARG A 239 5.82 -8.02 19.45
CA ARG A 239 6.63 -7.38 20.47
C ARG A 239 8.04 -7.93 20.40
N VAL A 240 9.04 -7.05 20.45
CA VAL A 240 10.47 -7.37 20.56
C VAL A 240 11.05 -6.54 21.70
N GLY A 241 11.25 -7.12 22.85
CA GLY A 241 11.54 -6.36 24.07
C GLY A 241 10.39 -5.40 24.39
N ASP A 242 10.69 -4.09 24.51
CA ASP A 242 9.68 -3.05 24.76
C ASP A 242 9.06 -2.50 23.44
N LEU A 243 9.71 -2.77 22.31
CA LEU A 243 9.20 -2.34 21.01
C LEU A 243 7.99 -3.18 20.61
N LYS A 244 6.92 -2.50 20.23
CA LYS A 244 5.71 -3.08 19.63
C LYS A 244 5.51 -2.50 18.25
N ILE A 245 5.20 -3.36 17.29
CA ILE A 245 4.93 -2.96 15.92
C ILE A 245 3.91 -3.89 15.29
N GLY A 246 3.00 -3.34 14.49
CA GLY A 246 2.01 -4.12 13.78
C GLY A 246 1.49 -3.41 12.56
N ALA A 247 0.81 -4.16 11.71
CA ALA A 247 0.19 -3.66 10.50
C ALA A 247 -1.27 -4.12 10.41
N VAL A 248 -2.09 -3.26 9.80
CA VAL A 248 -3.43 -3.57 9.33
C VAL A 248 -3.46 -3.28 7.82
N VAL A 249 -4.03 -4.18 7.02
CA VAL A 249 -4.06 -4.01 5.57
C VAL A 249 -5.36 -4.52 4.95
N ALA A 250 -6.00 -3.70 4.11
CA ALA A 250 -7.10 -4.09 3.24
C ALA A 250 -6.53 -4.42 1.86
N VAL A 251 -6.69 -5.67 1.39
CA VAL A 251 -6.01 -6.21 0.20
C VAL A 251 -6.97 -6.27 -0.97
N ASN A 252 -6.90 -5.29 -1.87
CA ASN A 252 -7.77 -5.20 -3.05
C ASN A 252 -6.95 -5.04 -4.35
N ALA A 253 -5.85 -5.75 -4.49
CA ALA A 253 -4.84 -5.61 -5.53
C ALA A 253 -5.28 -6.08 -6.93
N LEU A 254 -4.64 -5.55 -7.98
CA LEU A 254 -4.68 -6.10 -9.33
C LEU A 254 -4.03 -7.48 -9.37
N GLY A 255 -2.90 -7.62 -8.74
CA GLY A 255 -2.03 -8.80 -8.76
C GLY A 255 -2.53 -9.98 -7.93
N ASP A 256 -1.74 -11.03 -7.98
CA ASP A 256 -1.90 -12.25 -7.18
C ASP A 256 -1.20 -12.11 -5.84
N VAL A 257 -1.70 -12.79 -4.82
CA VAL A 257 -1.11 -12.80 -3.48
C VAL A 257 -0.36 -14.10 -3.24
N TYR A 258 0.84 -13.97 -2.68
CA TYR A 258 1.74 -15.08 -2.37
C TYR A 258 2.04 -15.10 -0.86
N ASP A 259 2.12 -16.27 -0.30
CA ASP A 259 2.78 -16.45 0.99
C ASP A 259 4.26 -16.05 0.82
N TRP A 260 4.68 -15.00 1.51
CA TRP A 260 6.01 -14.39 1.35
C TRP A 260 7.15 -15.30 1.82
N GLN A 261 6.88 -16.24 2.72
CA GLN A 261 7.85 -17.18 3.27
C GLN A 261 8.08 -18.38 2.33
N THR A 262 6.99 -18.93 1.77
CA THR A 262 7.04 -20.13 0.95
C THR A 262 7.06 -19.83 -0.56
N GLY A 263 6.68 -18.61 -0.96
CA GLY A 263 6.50 -18.24 -2.35
C GLY A 263 5.27 -18.90 -3.02
N LYS A 264 4.43 -19.60 -2.27
CA LYS A 264 3.21 -20.24 -2.77
C LYS A 264 2.13 -19.19 -3.03
N LYS A 265 1.48 -19.22 -4.19
CA LYS A 265 0.29 -18.41 -4.47
C LYS A 265 -0.86 -18.86 -3.57
N ILE A 266 -1.48 -17.92 -2.86
CA ILE A 266 -2.58 -18.17 -1.91
C ILE A 266 -3.90 -17.53 -2.33
N ALA A 267 -3.87 -16.50 -3.18
CA ALA A 267 -5.05 -15.92 -3.83
C ALA A 267 -4.63 -15.22 -5.14
N GLY A 268 -5.56 -14.96 -6.03
CA GLY A 268 -5.28 -14.24 -7.26
C GLY A 268 -6.19 -14.65 -8.42
N LEU A 269 -5.67 -14.49 -9.64
CA LEU A 269 -6.38 -14.79 -10.87
C LEU A 269 -6.69 -16.29 -10.98
N LEU A 270 -7.98 -16.62 -11.08
CA LEU A 270 -8.46 -18.00 -11.26
C LEU A 270 -8.44 -18.42 -12.73
N THR A 271 -8.42 -19.76 -12.94
CA THR A 271 -8.78 -20.37 -14.22
C THR A 271 -10.26 -20.12 -14.53
N GLU A 272 -10.67 -20.22 -15.80
CA GLU A 272 -12.05 -20.00 -16.24
C GLU A 272 -13.06 -20.97 -15.57
N ASP A 273 -12.63 -22.18 -15.23
CA ASP A 273 -13.44 -23.14 -14.48
C ASP A 273 -13.43 -22.90 -12.97
N GLY A 274 -12.68 -21.91 -12.51
CA GLY A 274 -12.57 -21.52 -11.11
C GLY A 274 -11.96 -22.57 -10.18
N LYS A 275 -11.19 -23.54 -10.71
CA LYS A 275 -10.62 -24.66 -9.92
C LYS A 275 -9.13 -24.54 -9.65
N GLY A 276 -8.45 -23.61 -10.31
CA GLY A 276 -7.02 -23.41 -10.18
C GLY A 276 -6.62 -21.96 -10.36
N PHE A 277 -5.32 -21.71 -10.28
CA PHE A 277 -4.74 -20.38 -10.45
C PHE A 277 -4.14 -20.22 -11.84
N ARG A 278 -4.32 -19.03 -12.41
CA ARG A 278 -3.50 -18.47 -13.50
C ARG A 278 -2.49 -17.48 -12.86
N ASP A 279 -1.56 -17.00 -13.65
CA ASP A 279 -0.61 -16.00 -13.22
C ASP A 279 -0.93 -14.65 -13.85
N THR A 280 -1.15 -13.63 -13.05
CA THR A 280 -1.54 -12.29 -13.50
C THR A 280 -0.48 -11.66 -14.42
N LEU A 281 0.81 -11.77 -14.10
CA LEU A 281 1.88 -11.22 -14.94
C LEU A 281 1.98 -11.94 -16.28
N THR A 282 1.89 -13.27 -16.27
CA THR A 282 1.84 -14.09 -17.50
C THR A 282 0.63 -13.71 -18.36
N TYR A 283 -0.54 -13.52 -17.74
CA TYR A 283 -1.73 -13.07 -18.47
C TYR A 283 -1.52 -11.69 -19.09
N MET A 284 -0.95 -10.73 -18.37
CA MET A 284 -0.61 -9.39 -18.89
C MET A 284 0.35 -9.47 -20.08
N ALA A 285 1.26 -10.44 -20.10
CA ALA A 285 2.24 -10.62 -21.18
C ALA A 285 1.64 -11.21 -22.46
N THR A 286 0.40 -11.72 -22.45
CA THR A 286 -0.27 -12.26 -23.66
C THR A 286 -0.67 -11.16 -24.64
N ASP A 287 -0.84 -9.91 -24.18
CA ASP A 287 -1.14 -8.75 -25.02
C ASP A 287 -0.27 -7.54 -24.64
N THR A 288 0.88 -7.45 -25.30
CA THR A 288 1.85 -6.35 -25.07
C THR A 288 1.44 -5.03 -25.73
N SER A 289 0.41 -5.04 -26.57
CA SER A 289 -0.06 -3.88 -27.35
C SER A 289 -1.28 -3.19 -26.72
N SER A 290 -1.91 -3.80 -25.70
CA SER A 290 -3.11 -3.27 -25.08
C SER A 290 -2.85 -1.87 -24.52
N LYS A 291 -3.54 -0.89 -25.10
CA LYS A 291 -3.63 0.51 -24.63
C LYS A 291 -4.90 0.73 -23.82
N ASP A 292 -5.71 -0.30 -23.68
CA ASP A 292 -6.96 -0.22 -22.95
C ASP A 292 -6.66 0.07 -21.48
N ASN A 293 -7.50 0.92 -20.91
CA ASN A 293 -7.42 1.30 -19.52
C ASN A 293 -7.56 0.04 -18.66
N LYS A 294 -6.41 -0.53 -18.26
CA LYS A 294 -6.37 -1.70 -17.39
C LYS A 294 -7.14 -1.31 -16.15
N PHE A 295 -8.32 -1.84 -16.03
CA PHE A 295 -9.30 -1.65 -14.97
C PHE A 295 -8.72 -0.93 -13.72
N THR A 296 -9.06 0.35 -13.54
CA THR A 296 -8.54 1.22 -12.46
C THR A 296 -9.20 0.93 -11.11
N GLY A 297 -9.55 -0.33 -10.87
CA GLY A 297 -10.37 -0.74 -9.75
C GLY A 297 -9.62 -1.48 -8.64
N ASN A 298 -8.36 -1.10 -8.38
CA ASN A 298 -7.50 -1.85 -7.46
C ASN A 298 -6.84 -0.91 -6.47
N THR A 299 -6.51 -1.41 -5.30
CA THR A 299 -5.81 -0.64 -4.26
C THR A 299 -5.50 -1.55 -3.07
N THR A 300 -4.29 -1.50 -2.54
CA THR A 300 -3.97 -2.07 -1.24
C THR A 300 -3.69 -0.94 -0.27
N LEU A 301 -4.42 -0.91 0.85
CA LEU A 301 -4.32 0.15 1.86
C LEU A 301 -3.79 -0.41 3.17
N GLY A 302 -2.69 0.15 3.67
CA GLY A 302 -2.05 -0.29 4.90
C GLY A 302 -1.86 0.81 5.93
N VAL A 303 -1.93 0.42 7.21
CA VAL A 303 -1.53 1.24 8.35
C VAL A 303 -0.54 0.45 9.19
N VAL A 304 0.66 0.99 9.40
CA VAL A 304 1.63 0.48 10.37
C VAL A 304 1.54 1.30 11.64
N ILE A 305 1.49 0.62 12.78
CA ILE A 305 1.41 1.23 14.11
C ILE A 305 2.63 0.78 14.91
N THR A 306 3.33 1.72 15.55
CA THR A 306 4.43 1.41 16.47
C THR A 306 4.36 2.26 17.73
N ASN A 307 4.80 1.71 18.86
CA ASN A 307 5.01 2.46 20.10
C ASN A 307 6.39 3.14 20.16
N ALA A 308 7.20 3.01 19.11
CA ALA A 308 8.45 3.75 19.00
C ALA A 308 8.21 5.23 18.70
N SER A 309 9.10 6.09 19.17
CA SER A 309 9.03 7.54 19.00
C SER A 309 9.71 7.98 17.70
N PHE A 310 8.92 8.42 16.73
CA PHE A 310 9.42 8.93 15.44
C PHE A 310 8.70 10.22 15.04
N ASN A 311 9.42 11.09 14.35
CA ASN A 311 8.83 12.26 13.70
C ASN A 311 8.24 11.91 12.32
N LYS A 312 7.51 12.85 11.74
CA LYS A 312 6.83 12.72 10.44
C LYS A 312 7.78 12.24 9.33
N SER A 313 8.96 12.84 9.19
CA SER A 313 9.93 12.47 8.13
C SER A 313 10.40 11.03 8.25
N GLN A 314 10.66 10.58 9.48
CA GLN A 314 11.04 9.20 9.77
C GLN A 314 9.90 8.24 9.45
N LEU A 315 8.67 8.62 9.79
CA LEU A 315 7.47 7.82 9.49
C LEU A 315 7.18 7.73 7.99
N CYS A 316 7.41 8.78 7.20
CA CYS A 316 7.37 8.69 5.73
C CYS A 316 8.38 7.67 5.20
N LYS A 317 9.61 7.65 5.76
CA LYS A 317 10.62 6.65 5.38
C LYS A 317 10.20 5.24 5.78
N ILE A 318 9.66 5.05 6.99
CA ILE A 318 9.13 3.75 7.46
C ILE A 318 7.98 3.28 6.57
N ALA A 319 7.03 4.16 6.22
CA ALA A 319 5.96 3.85 5.28
C ALA A 319 6.51 3.38 3.93
N GLY A 320 7.54 4.08 3.41
CA GLY A 320 8.24 3.69 2.18
C GLY A 320 8.92 2.32 2.27
N MET A 321 9.57 1.98 3.39
CA MET A 321 10.17 0.65 3.62
C MET A 321 9.11 -0.44 3.74
N THR A 322 7.95 -0.12 4.31
CA THR A 322 6.84 -1.08 4.49
C THR A 322 6.28 -1.59 3.15
N HIS A 323 6.38 -0.82 2.07
CA HIS A 323 6.01 -1.26 0.72
C HIS A 323 6.79 -2.48 0.23
N ASP A 324 7.96 -2.78 0.81
CA ASP A 324 8.65 -4.04 0.55
C ASP A 324 7.82 -5.25 0.99
N GLY A 325 6.95 -5.10 2.00
CA GLY A 325 5.96 -6.11 2.40
C GLY A 325 4.93 -6.38 1.30
N TYR A 326 4.44 -5.32 0.64
CA TYR A 326 3.57 -5.48 -0.54
C TYR A 326 4.32 -6.19 -1.66
N ALA A 327 5.53 -5.76 -2.00
CA ALA A 327 6.33 -6.34 -3.09
C ALA A 327 6.70 -7.80 -2.86
N ARG A 328 6.88 -8.23 -1.61
CA ARG A 328 7.13 -9.65 -1.25
C ARG A 328 5.88 -10.52 -1.43
N SER A 329 4.69 -9.94 -1.20
CA SER A 329 3.43 -10.67 -1.08
C SER A 329 2.50 -10.53 -2.28
N ILE A 330 2.61 -9.47 -3.10
CA ILE A 330 1.66 -9.15 -4.19
C ILE A 330 2.44 -9.00 -5.52
N ARG A 331 1.95 -9.65 -6.60
CA ARG A 331 2.63 -9.63 -7.91
C ARG A 331 1.62 -9.64 -9.06
N PRO A 332 1.63 -8.61 -9.95
CA PRO A 332 2.31 -7.33 -9.83
C PRO A 332 1.69 -6.45 -8.74
N VAL A 333 2.42 -5.42 -8.33
CA VAL A 333 1.99 -4.44 -7.32
C VAL A 333 2.43 -3.03 -7.77
N HIS A 334 1.83 -1.99 -7.21
CA HIS A 334 2.14 -0.59 -7.52
C HIS A 334 1.98 -0.23 -9.00
N THR A 335 1.03 -0.86 -9.67
CA THR A 335 0.73 -0.55 -11.06
C THR A 335 0.00 0.80 -11.18
N THR A 336 -0.12 1.31 -12.40
CA THR A 336 -0.94 2.51 -12.67
C THR A 336 -2.43 2.30 -12.40
N ALA A 337 -2.86 1.04 -12.25
CA ALA A 337 -4.22 0.64 -11.95
C ALA A 337 -4.51 0.47 -10.45
N ASP A 338 -3.48 0.53 -9.61
CA ASP A 338 -3.57 0.43 -8.15
C ASP A 338 -3.56 1.81 -7.50
N GLY A 339 -4.13 1.95 -6.31
CA GLY A 339 -4.07 3.14 -5.46
C GLY A 339 -3.26 2.93 -4.18
N ASP A 340 -2.29 2.03 -4.23
CA ASP A 340 -1.53 1.53 -3.08
C ASP A 340 -0.95 2.63 -2.21
N SER A 341 -1.31 2.61 -0.93
CA SER A 341 -0.93 3.61 0.05
C SER A 341 -0.64 2.96 1.40
N ILE A 342 0.40 3.43 2.09
CA ILE A 342 0.76 2.99 3.43
C ILE A 342 0.95 4.21 4.33
N TYR A 343 0.22 4.21 5.45
CA TYR A 343 0.42 5.11 6.56
C TYR A 343 1.32 4.42 7.60
N ALA A 344 2.25 5.17 8.19
CA ALA A 344 2.99 4.74 9.37
C ALA A 344 2.73 5.73 10.51
N VAL A 345 2.38 5.23 11.70
CA VAL A 345 2.05 6.06 12.86
C VAL A 345 2.88 5.65 14.08
N SER A 346 3.28 6.66 14.84
CA SER A 346 4.00 6.58 16.10
C SER A 346 3.07 7.00 17.23
N VAL A 347 2.91 6.13 18.25
CA VAL A 347 1.91 6.29 19.33
C VAL A 347 2.51 6.04 20.71
N GLY A 348 3.82 6.05 20.84
CA GLY A 348 4.53 5.84 22.09
C GLY A 348 5.84 6.63 22.14
N ASP A 349 6.67 6.29 23.11
CA ASP A 349 7.91 6.98 23.45
C ASP A 349 9.13 6.03 23.51
N VAL A 350 8.99 4.78 23.05
CA VAL A 350 10.08 3.82 23.00
C VAL A 350 11.13 4.28 22.01
N GLU A 351 12.38 4.39 22.45
CA GLU A 351 13.51 4.66 21.56
C GLU A 351 13.84 3.40 20.75
N ALA A 352 13.88 3.51 19.44
CA ALA A 352 14.18 2.40 18.53
C ALA A 352 14.91 2.89 17.27
N ASP A 353 15.72 1.99 16.70
CA ASP A 353 16.36 2.25 15.42
C ASP A 353 15.33 2.28 14.28
N GLN A 354 15.40 3.32 13.45
CA GLN A 354 14.47 3.54 12.35
C GLN A 354 14.52 2.43 11.30
N ASP A 355 15.71 1.93 10.98
CA ASP A 355 15.89 0.90 9.95
C ASP A 355 15.41 -0.46 10.45
N LEU A 356 15.58 -0.75 11.75
CA LEU A 356 14.98 -1.91 12.40
C LEU A 356 13.45 -1.86 12.29
N VAL A 357 12.83 -0.74 12.71
CA VAL A 357 11.38 -0.59 12.68
C VAL A 357 10.85 -0.63 11.25
N GLY A 358 11.52 0.02 10.29
CA GLY A 358 11.14 -0.05 8.87
C GLY A 358 11.24 -1.47 8.29
N SER A 359 12.28 -2.23 8.67
CA SER A 359 12.45 -3.63 8.24
C SER A 359 11.40 -4.55 8.84
N LEU A 360 11.11 -4.43 10.14
CA LEU A 360 10.04 -5.17 10.82
C LEU A 360 8.66 -4.78 10.28
N SER A 361 8.45 -3.51 9.90
CA SER A 361 7.20 -3.06 9.27
C SER A 361 6.89 -3.84 8.00
N ALA A 362 7.90 -4.11 7.15
CA ALA A 362 7.72 -4.92 5.95
C ALA A 362 7.36 -6.38 6.28
N VAL A 363 7.92 -6.94 7.36
CA VAL A 363 7.60 -8.31 7.82
C VAL A 363 6.18 -8.39 8.34
N VAL A 364 5.78 -7.51 9.28
CA VAL A 364 4.42 -7.53 9.83
C VAL A 364 3.37 -7.22 8.78
N MET A 365 3.70 -6.38 7.78
CA MET A 365 2.82 -6.10 6.65
C MET A 365 2.62 -7.34 5.76
N SER A 366 3.68 -8.11 5.48
CA SER A 366 3.57 -9.37 4.71
C SER A 366 2.69 -10.40 5.43
N GLU A 367 2.82 -10.54 6.75
CA GLU A 367 1.96 -11.42 7.55
C GLU A 367 0.51 -10.92 7.60
N ALA A 368 0.29 -9.62 7.74
CA ALA A 368 -1.04 -9.03 7.72
C ALA A 368 -1.75 -9.27 6.37
N ILE A 369 -1.04 -9.18 5.24
CA ILE A 369 -1.57 -9.52 3.90
C ILE A 369 -2.00 -10.99 3.85
N LYS A 370 -1.17 -11.90 4.36
CA LYS A 370 -1.50 -13.33 4.43
C LYS A 370 -2.75 -13.56 5.26
N ARG A 371 -2.89 -12.89 6.41
CA ARG A 371 -4.09 -12.95 7.25
C ARG A 371 -5.33 -12.38 6.57
N ALA A 372 -5.22 -11.27 5.85
CA ALA A 372 -6.33 -10.72 5.07
C ALA A 372 -6.90 -11.73 4.06
N VAL A 373 -6.04 -12.57 3.47
CA VAL A 373 -6.44 -13.63 2.53
C VAL A 373 -7.12 -14.80 3.26
N TYR A 374 -6.50 -15.32 4.32
CA TYR A 374 -7.00 -16.53 5.00
C TYR A 374 -8.21 -16.27 5.91
N SER A 375 -8.37 -15.05 6.43
CA SER A 375 -9.53 -14.69 7.26
C SER A 375 -10.77 -14.41 6.43
N ALA A 376 -10.64 -14.13 5.12
CA ALA A 376 -11.78 -13.84 4.26
C ALA A 376 -12.66 -15.06 4.02
N ASP A 377 -13.96 -14.84 3.99
CA ASP A 377 -14.98 -15.81 3.56
C ASP A 377 -15.40 -15.53 2.12
N SER A 378 -15.80 -16.59 1.39
CA SER A 378 -16.40 -16.45 0.06
C SER A 378 -17.66 -15.59 0.14
N ALA A 379 -17.78 -14.60 -0.73
CA ALA A 379 -18.90 -13.68 -0.77
C ALA A 379 -19.06 -13.05 -2.17
N TYR A 380 -20.24 -12.56 -2.49
CA TYR A 380 -20.56 -11.84 -3.74
C TYR A 380 -20.23 -12.65 -5.01
N GLY A 381 -20.29 -13.98 -4.92
CA GLY A 381 -19.91 -14.88 -6.03
C GLY A 381 -18.42 -15.15 -6.17
N PHE A 382 -17.56 -14.52 -5.33
CA PHE A 382 -16.12 -14.72 -5.35
C PHE A 382 -15.70 -15.77 -4.32
N LYS A 383 -14.84 -16.70 -4.73
CA LYS A 383 -14.22 -17.71 -3.87
C LYS A 383 -13.14 -17.08 -2.99
N SER A 384 -13.03 -17.50 -1.75
CA SER A 384 -11.90 -17.17 -0.88
C SER A 384 -10.84 -18.29 -0.90
N ALA A 385 -9.68 -18.04 -0.28
CA ALA A 385 -8.60 -19.01 -0.15
C ALA A 385 -9.03 -20.30 0.58
N LYS A 386 -10.03 -20.22 1.45
CA LYS A 386 -10.58 -21.38 2.20
C LYS A 386 -11.15 -22.48 1.30
N GLU A 387 -11.59 -22.13 0.06
CA GLU A 387 -12.08 -23.13 -0.90
C GLU A 387 -10.98 -23.91 -1.62
N PHE A 388 -9.73 -23.48 -1.51
CA PHE A 388 -8.58 -24.09 -2.17
C PHE A 388 -7.73 -24.95 -1.25
N GLY A 389 -8.21 -25.23 -0.03
CA GLY A 389 -7.54 -26.14 0.92
C GLY A 389 -6.23 -25.58 1.49
N ASN A 390 -6.13 -24.26 1.54
CA ASN A 390 -4.99 -23.55 2.10
C ASN A 390 -5.29 -23.08 3.51
#